data_a49a8a318f331e04fdc848edaa562d0f
#
_entry.id   a49a8a318f331e04fdc848edaa562d0f
#
_cell.length_a   1.000
_cell.length_b   1.000
_cell.length_c   1.000
_cell.angle_alpha   90.00
_cell.angle_beta   90.00
_cell.angle_gamma   90.00
#
_symmetry.space_group_name_H-M   'P 1'
#
loop_
_entity.id
_entity.type
_entity.pdbx_description
1 polymer ?
#
loop_
_entity_poly.entity_id
_entity_poly.type
_entity_poly.pdbx_seq_one_letter_code
_entity_poly.pdbx_strand_id
1 'polypeptide(L)'
;MSEPQTAAERVALNRQLAQMLKGGVIMDVTTPEQAHIAEEAGACAVMALERIPADIRAAGGVSRMSDPKMIKGIQEAVSIPVMAKCRIGHFVEAQVLQAIDIDYIDESEVLSPADDTYHIDKSQFNAPFVCGARDLGEALRRIAEGATMIRTKGEPGTGDVVQAVRHMRMMNAEIRRVQNLRADELFEAAKQLQVPVELVKYVHENGKLPVVNFAAGGVATPADAALMMQLGAEGVFVGSGIFKSGNPAKRAQAIVKAVANYTDAKLIAELSEDLGEAMVGINENEIALLMAERGK
;
A
#
# COMPACT_ATOMS: atom_id res chain seq x y z
N MET A 1 -5.13 -11.41 24.97
CA MET A 1 -4.65 -12.49 24.07
C MET A 1 -3.22 -12.80 24.48
N SER A 2 -2.82 -14.09 24.58
CA SER A 2 -1.42 -14.45 24.80
C SER A 2 -0.59 -14.05 23.59
N GLU A 3 0.65 -13.59 23.81
CA GLU A 3 1.57 -13.32 22.71
C GLU A 3 1.81 -14.58 21.85
N PRO A 4 1.89 -14.46 20.51
CA PRO A 4 2.19 -15.59 19.65
C PRO A 4 3.59 -16.14 19.96
N GLN A 5 3.66 -17.47 20.09
CA GLN A 5 4.89 -18.17 20.49
C GLN A 5 5.77 -18.56 19.31
N THR A 6 5.22 -18.61 18.10
CA THR A 6 5.92 -19.00 16.88
C THR A 6 5.84 -17.92 15.78
N ALA A 7 6.79 -17.94 14.84
CA ALA A 7 6.76 -17.04 13.68
C ALA A 7 5.48 -17.24 12.83
N ALA A 8 5.01 -18.50 12.70
CA ALA A 8 3.77 -18.78 11.95
C ALA A 8 2.53 -18.20 12.63
N GLU A 9 2.43 -18.28 13.96
CA GLU A 9 1.33 -17.68 14.72
C GLU A 9 1.38 -16.15 14.64
N ARG A 10 2.57 -15.56 14.65
CA ARG A 10 2.77 -14.11 14.48
C ARG A 10 2.30 -13.66 13.09
N VAL A 11 2.70 -14.34 12.02
CA VAL A 11 2.25 -14.03 10.65
C VAL A 11 0.73 -14.15 10.53
N ALA A 12 0.12 -15.17 11.15
CA ALA A 12 -1.33 -15.33 11.14
C ALA A 12 -2.04 -14.18 11.85
N LEU A 13 -1.55 -13.74 13.02
CA LEU A 13 -2.06 -12.56 13.74
C LEU A 13 -1.91 -11.30 12.89
N ASN A 14 -0.74 -11.07 12.31
CA ASN A 14 -0.46 -9.90 11.48
C ASN A 14 -1.35 -9.83 10.23
N ARG A 15 -1.70 -10.99 9.63
CA ARG A 15 -2.70 -11.04 8.56
C ARG A 15 -4.09 -10.62 9.05
N GLN A 16 -4.49 -11.03 10.25
CA GLN A 16 -5.77 -10.61 10.83
C GLN A 16 -5.80 -9.11 11.11
N LEU A 17 -4.71 -8.54 11.62
CA LEU A 17 -4.59 -7.09 11.83
C LEU A 17 -4.72 -6.33 10.50
N ALA A 18 -4.02 -6.77 9.45
CA ALA A 18 -4.14 -6.17 8.13
C ALA A 18 -5.56 -6.31 7.55
N GLN A 19 -6.23 -7.44 7.79
CA GLN A 19 -7.62 -7.66 7.36
C GLN A 19 -8.61 -6.66 7.98
N MET A 20 -8.34 -6.14 9.19
CA MET A 20 -9.18 -5.13 9.84
C MET A 20 -9.20 -3.79 9.09
N LEU A 21 -8.21 -3.52 8.25
CA LEU A 21 -8.12 -2.29 7.45
C LEU A 21 -8.92 -2.38 6.13
N LYS A 22 -9.44 -3.55 5.78
CA LYS A 22 -10.17 -3.79 4.54
C LYS A 22 -11.36 -2.84 4.40
N GLY A 23 -11.52 -2.27 3.20
CA GLY A 23 -12.56 -1.29 2.89
C GLY A 23 -12.23 0.13 3.33
N GLY A 24 -11.03 0.35 3.88
CA GLY A 24 -10.58 1.64 4.39
C GLY A 24 -9.68 2.41 3.43
N VAL A 25 -9.33 3.61 3.89
CA VAL A 25 -8.38 4.52 3.25
C VAL A 25 -7.21 4.75 4.20
N ILE A 26 -5.99 4.56 3.70
CA ILE A 26 -4.75 4.88 4.40
C ILE A 26 -4.18 6.15 3.78
N MET A 27 -3.89 7.17 4.59
CA MET A 27 -3.47 8.48 4.11
C MET A 27 -2.03 8.79 4.52
N ASP A 28 -1.22 9.25 3.55
CA ASP A 28 0.11 9.76 3.83
C ASP A 28 0.02 11.12 4.54
N VAL A 29 0.72 11.27 5.65
CA VAL A 29 0.73 12.48 6.47
C VAL A 29 2.15 12.86 6.86
N THR A 30 2.43 14.17 6.95
CA THR A 30 3.77 14.69 7.28
C THR A 30 3.80 15.46 8.60
N THR A 31 2.64 15.76 9.17
CA THR A 31 2.50 16.49 10.44
C THR A 31 1.38 15.92 11.29
N PRO A 32 1.40 16.16 12.62
CA PRO A 32 0.28 15.82 13.51
C PRO A 32 -1.07 16.40 13.05
N GLU A 33 -1.08 17.63 12.53
CA GLU A 33 -2.30 18.28 12.06
C GLU A 33 -2.88 17.57 10.83
N GLN A 34 -2.04 17.13 9.90
CA GLN A 34 -2.49 16.31 8.77
C GLN A 34 -3.03 14.94 9.22
N ALA A 35 -2.41 14.36 10.24
CA ALA A 35 -2.87 13.11 10.83
C ALA A 35 -4.27 13.26 11.45
N HIS A 36 -4.54 14.35 12.18
CA HIS A 36 -5.88 14.67 12.68
C HIS A 36 -6.90 14.85 11.55
N ILE A 37 -6.56 15.57 10.49
CA ILE A 37 -7.44 15.73 9.32
C ILE A 37 -7.77 14.35 8.72
N ALA A 38 -6.80 13.46 8.60
CA ALA A 38 -7.01 12.11 8.09
C ALA A 38 -7.92 11.28 8.99
N GLU A 39 -7.69 11.30 10.31
CA GLU A 39 -8.51 10.59 11.29
C GLU A 39 -9.94 11.12 11.32
N GLU A 40 -10.15 12.45 11.35
CA GLU A 40 -11.47 13.09 11.28
C GLU A 40 -12.22 12.79 9.99
N ALA A 41 -11.50 12.62 8.89
CA ALA A 41 -12.06 12.21 7.61
C ALA A 41 -12.52 10.75 7.59
N GLY A 42 -12.11 9.93 8.56
CA GLY A 42 -12.42 8.51 8.68
C GLY A 42 -11.39 7.59 8.03
N ALA A 43 -10.12 8.01 7.93
CA ALA A 43 -9.04 7.11 7.53
C ALA A 43 -8.93 5.93 8.49
N CYS A 44 -8.64 4.74 7.98
CA CYS A 44 -8.44 3.55 8.81
C CYS A 44 -7.03 3.43 9.38
N ALA A 45 -6.06 4.16 8.81
CA ALA A 45 -4.68 4.28 9.25
C ALA A 45 -4.04 5.50 8.57
N VAL A 46 -2.90 5.94 9.08
CA VAL A 46 -2.05 6.94 8.43
C VAL A 46 -0.65 6.37 8.16
N MET A 47 -0.01 6.87 7.10
CA MET A 47 1.38 6.61 6.78
C MET A 47 2.21 7.84 7.12
N ALA A 48 3.06 7.73 8.13
CA ALA A 48 3.92 8.81 8.57
C ALA A 48 5.14 8.95 7.66
N LEU A 49 5.31 10.12 7.05
CA LEU A 49 6.39 10.46 6.11
C LEU A 49 6.90 11.87 6.38
N GLU A 50 8.21 12.10 6.27
CA GLU A 50 8.76 13.47 6.26
C GLU A 50 8.40 14.21 4.96
N ARG A 51 8.32 13.47 3.86
CA ARG A 51 7.97 13.96 2.53
C ARG A 51 7.02 13.00 1.85
N ILE A 52 5.92 13.52 1.36
CA ILE A 52 5.00 12.75 0.51
C ILE A 52 5.66 12.42 -0.84
N PRO A 53 5.19 11.38 -1.56
CA PRO A 53 5.84 10.91 -2.80
C PRO A 53 6.10 12.01 -3.85
N ALA A 54 5.20 13.00 -4.00
CA ALA A 54 5.41 14.11 -4.93
C ALA A 54 6.64 14.97 -4.55
N ASP A 55 6.84 15.23 -3.27
CA ASP A 55 8.00 15.98 -2.78
C ASP A 55 9.30 15.17 -2.88
N ILE A 56 9.23 13.85 -2.70
CA ILE A 56 10.36 12.94 -2.92
C ILE A 56 10.81 13.01 -4.39
N ARG A 57 9.87 13.00 -5.34
CA ARG A 57 10.19 13.14 -6.77
C ARG A 57 10.82 14.49 -7.08
N ALA A 58 10.25 15.56 -6.55
CA ALA A 58 10.73 16.93 -6.80
C ALA A 58 12.13 17.17 -6.22
N ALA A 59 12.42 16.62 -5.04
CA ALA A 59 13.72 16.79 -4.38
C ALA A 59 14.83 15.97 -5.03
N GLY A 60 14.49 14.80 -5.63
CA GLY A 60 15.49 13.85 -6.15
C GLY A 60 16.41 13.29 -5.06
N GLY A 61 17.48 12.63 -5.49
CA GLY A 61 18.47 12.07 -4.57
C GLY A 61 18.02 10.81 -3.83
N VAL A 62 18.70 10.53 -2.70
CA VAL A 62 18.42 9.33 -1.89
C VAL A 62 17.36 9.63 -0.83
N SER A 63 16.23 8.94 -0.92
CA SER A 63 15.15 8.99 0.08
C SER A 63 15.34 7.86 1.11
N ARG A 64 15.28 8.20 2.39
CA ARG A 64 15.51 7.29 3.52
C ARG A 64 14.29 7.23 4.43
N MET A 65 14.32 6.34 5.42
CA MET A 65 13.37 6.31 6.54
C MET A 65 13.25 7.69 7.18
N SER A 66 12.03 8.06 7.56
CA SER A 66 11.75 9.32 8.25
C SER A 66 12.27 9.34 9.68
N ASP A 67 12.48 10.56 10.22
CA ASP A 67 12.95 10.76 11.60
C ASP A 67 11.98 10.10 12.61
N PRO A 68 12.47 9.22 13.49
CA PRO A 68 11.66 8.58 14.53
C PRO A 68 10.92 9.57 15.45
N LYS A 69 11.49 10.75 15.70
CA LYS A 69 10.82 11.79 16.51
C LYS A 69 9.56 12.32 15.83
N MET A 70 9.63 12.54 14.51
CA MET A 70 8.48 12.96 13.72
C MET A 70 7.40 11.87 13.71
N ILE A 71 7.80 10.62 13.52
CA ILE A 71 6.86 9.48 13.53
C ILE A 71 6.15 9.39 14.89
N LYS A 72 6.89 9.48 16.01
CA LYS A 72 6.30 9.49 17.36
C LYS A 72 5.31 10.63 17.57
N GLY A 73 5.61 11.83 17.05
CA GLY A 73 4.68 12.97 17.11
C GLY A 73 3.35 12.69 16.40
N ILE A 74 3.38 11.93 15.31
CA ILE A 74 2.16 11.48 14.61
C ILE A 74 1.46 10.38 15.42
N GLN A 75 2.19 9.40 15.98
CA GLN A 75 1.62 8.36 16.85
C GLN A 75 0.88 8.95 18.07
N GLU A 76 1.43 10.01 18.66
CA GLU A 76 0.81 10.71 19.80
C GLU A 76 -0.44 11.52 19.41
N ALA A 77 -0.57 11.89 18.13
CA ALA A 77 -1.63 12.77 17.64
C ALA A 77 -2.93 12.02 17.28
N VAL A 78 -2.89 10.74 16.98
CA VAL A 78 -4.04 9.98 16.48
C VAL A 78 -4.25 8.69 17.26
N SER A 79 -5.49 8.18 17.22
CA SER A 79 -5.87 6.89 17.82
C SER A 79 -5.90 5.74 16.82
N ILE A 80 -5.87 6.05 15.52
CA ILE A 80 -5.80 5.06 14.44
C ILE A 80 -4.38 4.57 14.22
N PRO A 81 -4.18 3.37 13.64
CA PRO A 81 -2.86 2.82 13.38
C PRO A 81 -1.96 3.73 12.57
N VAL A 82 -0.68 3.77 12.93
CA VAL A 82 0.36 4.52 12.23
C VAL A 82 1.32 3.56 11.53
N MET A 83 1.51 3.77 10.25
CA MET A 83 2.48 3.06 9.41
C MET A 83 3.70 3.94 9.17
N ALA A 84 4.85 3.32 8.92
CA ALA A 84 6.04 4.03 8.43
C ALA A 84 6.79 3.19 7.41
N LYS A 85 7.61 3.86 6.56
CA LYS A 85 8.35 3.22 5.47
C LYS A 85 9.80 2.97 5.87
N CYS A 86 10.31 1.78 5.52
CA CYS A 86 11.73 1.49 5.43
C CYS A 86 12.15 1.25 3.98
N ARG A 87 13.44 1.40 3.70
CA ARG A 87 14.01 1.10 2.38
C ARG A 87 14.00 -0.40 2.12
N ILE A 88 13.82 -0.79 0.87
CA ILE A 88 13.92 -2.20 0.44
C ILE A 88 15.27 -2.77 0.89
N GLY A 89 15.24 -3.93 1.57
CA GLY A 89 16.39 -4.64 2.08
C GLY A 89 17.04 -4.04 3.35
N HIS A 90 16.57 -2.90 3.82
CA HIS A 90 17.17 -2.24 4.98
C HIS A 90 16.56 -2.73 6.30
N PHE A 91 16.93 -3.94 6.71
CA PHE A 91 16.39 -4.56 7.93
C PHE A 91 16.67 -3.76 9.22
N VAL A 92 17.75 -2.95 9.28
CA VAL A 92 18.02 -2.10 10.44
C VAL A 92 17.02 -0.94 10.54
N GLU A 93 16.60 -0.31 9.41
CA GLU A 93 15.49 0.67 9.46
C GLU A 93 14.21 0.03 9.99
N ALA A 94 13.89 -1.21 9.57
CA ALA A 94 12.74 -1.93 10.12
C ALA A 94 12.88 -2.22 11.62
N GLN A 95 14.08 -2.55 12.11
CA GLN A 95 14.36 -2.70 13.54
C GLN A 95 14.14 -1.41 14.31
N VAL A 96 14.56 -0.26 13.75
CA VAL A 96 14.32 1.07 14.34
C VAL A 96 12.83 1.36 14.44
N LEU A 97 12.07 1.10 13.37
CA LEU A 97 10.62 1.31 13.37
C LEU A 97 9.92 0.41 14.39
N GLN A 98 10.31 -0.86 14.46
CA GLN A 98 9.76 -1.77 15.49
C GLN A 98 10.10 -1.32 16.90
N ALA A 99 11.29 -0.74 17.13
CA ALA A 99 11.71 -0.26 18.44
C ALA A 99 10.96 0.99 18.93
N ILE A 100 10.24 1.67 18.04
CA ILE A 100 9.34 2.79 18.39
C ILE A 100 7.86 2.36 18.37
N ASP A 101 7.59 1.06 18.43
CA ASP A 101 6.26 0.47 18.48
C ASP A 101 5.36 0.88 17.31
N ILE A 102 5.92 0.94 16.08
CA ILE A 102 5.14 1.22 14.88
C ILE A 102 4.10 0.11 14.63
N ASP A 103 2.89 0.47 14.23
CA ASP A 103 1.83 -0.51 14.01
C ASP A 103 2.04 -1.35 12.74
N TYR A 104 2.56 -0.74 11.66
CA TYR A 104 2.87 -1.42 10.39
C TYR A 104 4.13 -0.84 9.77
N ILE A 105 4.92 -1.70 9.13
CA ILE A 105 6.12 -1.32 8.37
C ILE A 105 5.86 -1.51 6.87
N ASP A 106 6.03 -0.48 6.06
CA ASP A 106 6.01 -0.59 4.60
C ASP A 106 7.45 -0.65 4.07
N GLU A 107 7.89 -1.85 3.65
CA GLU A 107 9.13 -2.02 2.89
C GLU A 107 8.89 -1.50 1.48
N SER A 108 9.33 -0.27 1.21
CA SER A 108 8.76 0.55 0.15
C SER A 108 9.73 0.95 -0.95
N GLU A 109 9.28 0.75 -2.19
CA GLU A 109 9.92 1.25 -3.41
C GLU A 109 9.86 2.79 -3.54
N VAL A 110 9.03 3.47 -2.77
CA VAL A 110 8.96 4.94 -2.72
C VAL A 110 10.27 5.52 -2.21
N LEU A 111 10.90 4.86 -1.24
CA LEU A 111 12.25 5.20 -0.78
C LEU A 111 13.31 4.60 -1.71
N SER A 112 14.53 5.11 -1.64
CA SER A 112 15.65 4.56 -2.40
C SER A 112 16.02 3.19 -1.83
N PRO A 113 16.12 2.12 -2.65
CA PRO A 113 16.52 0.81 -2.16
C PRO A 113 17.87 0.84 -1.46
N ALA A 114 18.03 0.08 -0.38
CA ALA A 114 19.30 -0.16 0.27
C ALA A 114 19.96 -1.44 -0.23
N ASP A 115 19.16 -2.35 -0.75
CA ASP A 115 19.60 -3.59 -1.37
C ASP A 115 18.83 -3.77 -2.67
N ASP A 116 19.50 -4.16 -3.75
CA ASP A 116 18.91 -4.39 -5.07
C ASP A 116 18.61 -5.88 -5.33
N THR A 117 19.04 -6.75 -4.42
CA THR A 117 18.90 -8.21 -4.52
C THR A 117 17.97 -8.77 -3.46
N TYR A 118 18.16 -8.38 -2.19
CA TYR A 118 17.47 -8.99 -1.06
C TYR A 118 16.42 -8.06 -0.47
N HIS A 119 15.21 -8.64 -0.23
CA HIS A 119 14.19 -8.04 0.63
C HIS A 119 14.38 -8.49 2.08
N ILE A 120 13.74 -7.78 3.00
CA ILE A 120 13.76 -8.09 4.42
C ILE A 120 13.06 -9.43 4.68
N ASP A 121 13.68 -10.30 5.49
CA ASP A 121 12.99 -11.46 6.08
C ASP A 121 12.04 -10.96 7.18
N LYS A 122 10.77 -10.84 6.84
CA LYS A 122 9.73 -10.27 7.69
C LYS A 122 9.30 -11.19 8.82
N SER A 123 9.67 -12.49 8.74
CA SER A 123 9.42 -13.47 9.81
C SER A 123 10.18 -13.18 11.09
N GLN A 124 11.24 -12.35 11.01
CA GLN A 124 12.06 -11.92 12.15
C GLN A 124 11.45 -10.76 12.94
N PHE A 125 10.30 -10.23 12.50
CA PHE A 125 9.67 -9.04 13.08
C PHE A 125 8.30 -9.36 13.69
N ASN A 126 7.94 -8.61 14.72
CA ASN A 126 6.62 -8.66 15.32
C ASN A 126 5.61 -7.76 14.56
N ALA A 127 6.06 -6.63 14.05
CA ALA A 127 5.22 -5.72 13.29
C ALA A 127 4.79 -6.34 11.95
N PRO A 128 3.53 -6.14 11.51
CA PRO A 128 3.07 -6.54 10.18
C PRO A 128 3.72 -5.70 9.09
N PHE A 129 4.02 -6.34 7.94
CA PHE A 129 4.63 -5.69 6.80
C PHE A 129 3.66 -5.50 5.64
N VAL A 130 3.76 -4.32 5.02
CA VAL A 130 3.13 -3.96 3.75
C VAL A 130 4.20 -3.95 2.67
N CYS A 131 3.90 -4.46 1.48
CA CYS A 131 4.79 -4.40 0.32
C CYS A 131 4.03 -4.07 -0.96
N GLY A 132 4.68 -3.35 -1.86
CA GLY A 132 4.18 -3.10 -3.21
C GLY A 132 4.41 -4.30 -4.14
N ALA A 133 3.47 -4.51 -5.07
CA ALA A 133 3.61 -5.48 -6.14
C ALA A 133 2.93 -4.99 -7.42
N ARG A 134 3.46 -5.37 -8.58
CA ARG A 134 2.92 -5.05 -9.90
C ARG A 134 2.12 -6.21 -10.50
N ASP A 135 2.46 -7.44 -10.09
CA ASP A 135 1.96 -8.69 -10.63
C ASP A 135 1.85 -9.76 -9.54
N LEU A 136 1.26 -10.90 -9.87
CA LEU A 136 1.05 -12.00 -8.95
C LEU A 136 2.37 -12.60 -8.44
N GLY A 137 3.37 -12.76 -9.32
CA GLY A 137 4.66 -13.33 -8.94
C GLY A 137 5.35 -12.47 -7.88
N GLU A 138 5.41 -11.16 -8.09
CA GLU A 138 5.97 -10.21 -7.14
C GLU A 138 5.20 -10.22 -5.80
N ALA A 139 3.86 -10.22 -5.84
CA ALA A 139 3.04 -10.31 -4.64
C ALA A 139 3.31 -11.58 -3.84
N LEU A 140 3.34 -12.74 -4.50
CA LEU A 140 3.56 -14.02 -3.83
C LEU A 140 4.99 -14.15 -3.28
N ARG A 141 6.01 -13.55 -3.94
CA ARG A 141 7.36 -13.47 -3.37
C ARG A 141 7.39 -12.68 -2.07
N ARG A 142 6.75 -11.48 -2.04
CA ARG A 142 6.65 -10.67 -0.81
C ARG A 142 5.89 -11.40 0.30
N ILE A 143 4.82 -12.12 -0.06
CA ILE A 143 4.05 -12.92 0.89
C ILE A 143 4.89 -14.10 1.43
N ALA A 144 5.69 -14.75 0.59
CA ALA A 144 6.62 -15.80 1.00
C ALA A 144 7.65 -15.31 2.02
N GLU A 145 8.09 -14.04 1.90
CA GLU A 145 9.00 -13.38 2.83
C GLU A 145 8.30 -12.91 4.14
N GLY A 146 6.99 -13.04 4.23
CA GLY A 146 6.20 -12.71 5.43
C GLY A 146 5.38 -11.42 5.33
N ALA A 147 5.24 -10.79 4.17
CA ALA A 147 4.33 -9.67 3.99
C ALA A 147 2.88 -10.08 4.30
N THR A 148 2.16 -9.24 5.04
CA THR A 148 0.78 -9.50 5.50
C THR A 148 -0.24 -8.57 4.84
N MET A 149 0.22 -7.61 4.06
CA MET A 149 -0.56 -6.76 3.18
C MET A 149 0.21 -6.52 1.88
N ILE A 150 -0.49 -6.55 0.77
CA ILE A 150 0.01 -6.14 -0.55
C ILE A 150 -0.72 -4.87 -0.98
N ARG A 151 -0.02 -4.01 -1.70
CA ARG A 151 -0.60 -2.89 -2.44
C ARG A 151 -0.06 -2.84 -3.85
N THR A 152 -0.80 -2.24 -4.77
CA THR A 152 -0.21 -1.92 -6.08
C THR A 152 0.98 -0.97 -5.88
N LYS A 153 2.02 -1.09 -6.68
CA LYS A 153 3.10 -0.10 -6.69
C LYS A 153 2.58 1.22 -7.27
N GLY A 154 1.89 1.18 -8.42
CA GLY A 154 1.50 2.39 -9.13
C GLY A 154 2.71 3.25 -9.46
N GLU A 155 2.50 4.55 -9.65
CA GLU A 155 3.56 5.56 -9.65
C GLU A 155 3.21 6.66 -8.64
N PRO A 156 3.66 6.51 -7.38
CA PRO A 156 3.34 7.42 -6.29
C PRO A 156 3.79 8.86 -6.57
N GLY A 157 2.98 9.83 -6.15
CA GLY A 157 3.30 11.25 -6.28
C GLY A 157 3.02 11.84 -7.67
N THR A 158 2.44 11.09 -8.61
CA THR A 158 2.11 11.57 -9.95
C THR A 158 0.71 12.15 -10.07
N GLY A 159 -0.23 11.71 -9.22
CA GLY A 159 -1.65 12.03 -9.40
C GLY A 159 -2.27 11.36 -10.64
N ASP A 160 -1.57 10.41 -11.26
CA ASP A 160 -2.01 9.62 -12.40
C ASP A 160 -2.19 8.17 -11.96
N VAL A 161 -3.41 7.66 -12.02
CA VAL A 161 -3.79 6.34 -11.52
C VAL A 161 -3.50 5.21 -12.50
N VAL A 162 -3.06 5.52 -13.73
CA VAL A 162 -2.94 4.55 -14.83
C VAL A 162 -2.06 3.33 -14.48
N GLN A 163 -0.95 3.54 -13.80
CA GLN A 163 -0.07 2.44 -13.39
C GLN A 163 -0.69 1.55 -12.31
N ALA A 164 -1.38 2.14 -11.33
CA ALA A 164 -2.11 1.37 -10.32
C ALA A 164 -3.22 0.52 -10.97
N VAL A 165 -3.95 1.07 -11.95
CA VAL A 165 -4.94 0.35 -12.74
C VAL A 165 -4.31 -0.83 -13.49
N ARG A 166 -3.17 -0.61 -14.17
CA ARG A 166 -2.42 -1.68 -14.86
C ARG A 166 -2.05 -2.81 -13.90
N HIS A 167 -1.47 -2.48 -12.76
CA HIS A 167 -1.03 -3.47 -11.77
C HIS A 167 -2.21 -4.26 -11.21
N MET A 168 -3.33 -3.59 -10.85
CA MET A 168 -4.52 -4.28 -10.36
C MET A 168 -5.13 -5.20 -11.41
N ARG A 169 -5.22 -4.75 -12.67
CA ARG A 169 -5.73 -5.57 -13.78
C ARG A 169 -4.82 -6.77 -14.08
N MET A 170 -3.50 -6.57 -14.03
CA MET A 170 -2.52 -7.65 -14.21
C MET A 170 -2.65 -8.69 -13.10
N MET A 171 -2.67 -8.26 -11.84
CA MET A 171 -2.88 -9.13 -10.68
C MET A 171 -4.13 -10.00 -10.87
N ASN A 172 -5.26 -9.37 -11.19
CA ASN A 172 -6.53 -10.08 -11.36
C ASN A 172 -6.52 -11.03 -12.57
N ALA A 173 -5.85 -10.67 -13.65
CA ALA A 173 -5.72 -11.53 -14.83
C ALA A 173 -4.88 -12.78 -14.51
N GLU A 174 -3.78 -12.61 -13.80
CA GLU A 174 -2.90 -13.71 -13.41
C GLU A 174 -3.54 -14.62 -12.35
N ILE A 175 -4.29 -14.08 -11.40
CA ILE A 175 -5.09 -14.87 -10.45
C ILE A 175 -6.10 -15.73 -11.21
N ARG A 176 -6.87 -15.15 -12.16
CA ARG A 176 -7.81 -15.93 -12.99
C ARG A 176 -7.10 -16.98 -13.84
N ARG A 177 -5.91 -16.67 -14.38
CA ARG A 177 -5.10 -17.66 -15.10
C ARG A 177 -4.76 -18.85 -14.20
N VAL A 178 -4.25 -18.60 -12.99
CA VAL A 178 -3.89 -19.67 -12.02
C VAL A 178 -5.11 -20.49 -11.62
N GLN A 179 -6.28 -19.86 -11.40
CA GLN A 179 -7.51 -20.58 -11.08
C GLN A 179 -7.94 -21.57 -12.17
N ASN A 180 -7.64 -21.27 -13.42
CA ASN A 180 -8.05 -22.09 -14.58
C ASN A 180 -7.01 -23.15 -14.98
N LEU A 181 -5.86 -23.23 -14.28
CA LEU A 181 -4.86 -24.27 -14.52
C LEU A 181 -5.35 -25.62 -14.02
N ARG A 182 -4.86 -26.69 -14.64
CA ARG A 182 -5.01 -28.04 -14.11
C ARG A 182 -4.07 -28.25 -12.92
N ALA A 183 -4.40 -29.18 -12.04
CA ALA A 183 -3.59 -29.46 -10.85
C ALA A 183 -2.13 -29.88 -11.19
N ASP A 184 -1.92 -30.55 -12.31
CA ASP A 184 -0.60 -30.97 -12.78
C ASP A 184 0.23 -29.81 -13.36
N GLU A 185 -0.39 -28.64 -13.68
CA GLU A 185 0.28 -27.45 -14.21
C GLU A 185 0.77 -26.50 -13.10
N LEU A 186 0.33 -26.67 -11.84
CA LEU A 186 0.62 -25.73 -10.75
C LEU A 186 2.11 -25.67 -10.39
N PHE A 187 2.83 -26.80 -10.51
CA PHE A 187 4.28 -26.81 -10.27
C PHE A 187 5.05 -25.96 -11.30
N GLU A 188 4.63 -26.02 -12.58
CA GLU A 188 5.25 -25.19 -13.61
C GLU A 188 4.90 -23.72 -13.42
N ALA A 189 3.66 -23.41 -13.07
CA ALA A 189 3.26 -22.05 -12.74
C ALA A 189 4.09 -21.48 -11.58
N ALA A 190 4.35 -22.27 -10.53
CA ALA A 190 5.19 -21.85 -9.40
C ALA A 190 6.63 -21.54 -9.83
N LYS A 191 7.21 -22.33 -10.74
CA LYS A 191 8.54 -22.07 -11.31
C LYS A 191 8.56 -20.77 -12.14
N GLN A 192 7.56 -20.57 -13.00
CA GLN A 192 7.44 -19.36 -13.83
C GLN A 192 7.29 -18.10 -12.99
N LEU A 193 6.49 -18.17 -11.92
CA LEU A 193 6.29 -17.07 -10.97
C LEU A 193 7.44 -16.92 -9.96
N GLN A 194 8.33 -17.91 -9.88
CA GLN A 194 9.45 -17.96 -8.92
C GLN A 194 8.98 -17.87 -7.46
N VAL A 195 7.99 -18.71 -7.11
CA VAL A 195 7.34 -18.69 -5.79
C VAL A 195 7.13 -20.12 -5.26
N PRO A 196 6.93 -20.28 -3.94
CA PRO A 196 6.52 -21.57 -3.35
C PRO A 196 5.21 -22.08 -3.96
N VAL A 197 5.16 -23.37 -4.31
CA VAL A 197 3.99 -23.98 -4.95
C VAL A 197 2.75 -23.94 -4.06
N GLU A 198 2.91 -23.92 -2.75
CA GLU A 198 1.81 -23.82 -1.77
C GLU A 198 1.02 -22.51 -1.94
N LEU A 199 1.70 -21.39 -2.26
CA LEU A 199 1.04 -20.12 -2.53
C LEU A 199 0.27 -20.15 -3.87
N VAL A 200 0.80 -20.83 -4.88
CA VAL A 200 0.09 -21.02 -6.16
C VAL A 200 -1.15 -21.89 -5.97
N LYS A 201 -1.05 -22.98 -5.20
CA LYS A 201 -2.20 -23.82 -4.81
C LYS A 201 -3.26 -23.01 -4.08
N TYR A 202 -2.84 -22.17 -3.12
CA TYR A 202 -3.77 -21.29 -2.41
C TYR A 202 -4.55 -20.38 -3.38
N VAL A 203 -3.86 -19.71 -4.32
CA VAL A 203 -4.49 -18.85 -5.31
C VAL A 203 -5.42 -19.64 -6.25
N HIS A 204 -4.99 -20.84 -6.67
CA HIS A 204 -5.79 -21.74 -7.50
C HIS A 204 -7.12 -22.11 -6.81
N GLU A 205 -7.08 -22.48 -5.54
CA GLU A 205 -8.24 -22.92 -4.77
C GLU A 205 -9.17 -21.78 -4.36
N ASN A 206 -8.59 -20.60 -4.02
CA ASN A 206 -9.33 -19.49 -3.40
C ASN A 206 -9.61 -18.32 -4.33
N GLY A 207 -8.94 -18.22 -5.48
CA GLY A 207 -9.12 -17.13 -6.45
C GLY A 207 -8.72 -15.75 -5.94
N LYS A 208 -7.84 -15.68 -4.95
CA LYS A 208 -7.37 -14.44 -4.34
C LYS A 208 -6.03 -14.63 -3.65
N LEU A 209 -5.38 -13.54 -3.30
CA LEU A 209 -4.20 -13.57 -2.44
C LEU A 209 -4.56 -14.04 -1.00
N PRO A 210 -3.61 -14.65 -0.27
CA PRO A 210 -3.82 -15.01 1.15
C PRO A 210 -3.76 -13.81 2.10
N VAL A 211 -3.57 -12.59 1.59
CA VAL A 211 -3.52 -11.32 2.31
C VAL A 211 -4.34 -10.28 1.58
N VAL A 212 -4.70 -9.18 2.24
CA VAL A 212 -5.40 -8.06 1.60
C VAL A 212 -4.54 -7.39 0.54
N ASN A 213 -5.18 -6.93 -0.54
CA ASN A 213 -4.55 -6.21 -1.64
C ASN A 213 -5.19 -4.83 -1.83
N PHE A 214 -4.46 -3.78 -1.47
CA PHE A 214 -4.88 -2.39 -1.60
C PHE A 214 -4.39 -1.78 -2.90
N ALA A 215 -5.07 -0.73 -3.35
CA ALA A 215 -4.58 0.11 -4.44
C ALA A 215 -3.72 1.26 -3.88
N ALA A 216 -2.61 1.53 -4.54
CA ALA A 216 -1.74 2.66 -4.25
C ALA A 216 -1.12 3.20 -5.55
N GLY A 217 -0.76 4.48 -5.52
CA GLY A 217 -0.05 5.17 -6.61
C GLY A 217 -0.97 5.93 -7.55
N GLY A 218 -1.04 7.25 -7.37
CA GLY A 218 -1.71 8.17 -8.27
C GLY A 218 -3.19 8.45 -8.00
N VAL A 219 -3.79 7.89 -6.94
CA VAL A 219 -5.17 8.21 -6.55
C VAL A 219 -5.26 9.66 -6.09
N ALA A 220 -6.10 10.47 -6.75
CA ALA A 220 -6.22 11.90 -6.48
C ALA A 220 -7.68 12.37 -6.33
N THR A 221 -8.66 11.57 -6.75
CA THR A 221 -10.08 11.94 -6.75
C THR A 221 -10.95 10.84 -6.14
N PRO A 222 -12.20 11.17 -5.71
CA PRO A 222 -13.17 10.16 -5.29
C PRO A 222 -13.44 9.12 -6.38
N ALA A 223 -13.49 9.54 -7.64
CA ALA A 223 -13.72 8.65 -8.78
C ALA A 223 -12.55 7.69 -9.02
N ASP A 224 -11.29 8.13 -8.85
CA ASP A 224 -10.11 7.26 -8.91
C ASP A 224 -10.18 6.17 -7.82
N ALA A 225 -10.51 6.55 -6.60
CA ALA A 225 -10.64 5.63 -5.48
C ALA A 225 -11.75 4.59 -5.74
N ALA A 226 -12.91 5.04 -6.20
CA ALA A 226 -14.02 4.15 -6.56
C ALA A 226 -13.66 3.22 -7.74
N LEU A 227 -12.92 3.72 -8.74
CA LEU A 227 -12.42 2.89 -9.86
C LEU A 227 -11.55 1.75 -9.32
N MET A 228 -10.60 2.04 -8.44
CA MET A 228 -9.73 1.01 -7.88
C MET A 228 -10.50 -0.04 -7.07
N MET A 229 -11.49 0.39 -6.29
CA MET A 229 -12.37 -0.52 -5.55
C MET A 229 -13.20 -1.40 -6.49
N GLN A 230 -13.76 -0.85 -7.56
CA GLN A 230 -14.52 -1.63 -8.57
C GLN A 230 -13.60 -2.58 -9.35
N LEU A 231 -12.32 -2.29 -9.48
CA LEU A 231 -11.33 -3.20 -10.05
C LEU A 231 -10.87 -4.30 -9.09
N GLY A 232 -11.39 -4.34 -7.86
CA GLY A 232 -11.15 -5.40 -6.89
C GLY A 232 -10.11 -5.08 -5.83
N ALA A 233 -9.70 -3.82 -5.69
CA ALA A 233 -8.91 -3.40 -4.53
C ALA A 233 -9.73 -3.58 -3.23
N GLU A 234 -9.05 -3.92 -2.16
CA GLU A 234 -9.68 -4.13 -0.85
C GLU A 234 -9.53 -2.92 0.08
N GLY A 235 -9.08 -1.80 -0.45
CA GLY A 235 -8.89 -0.50 0.14
C GLY A 235 -7.94 0.33 -0.70
N VAL A 236 -7.67 1.58 -0.30
CA VAL A 236 -6.77 2.46 -1.05
C VAL A 236 -5.78 3.17 -0.13
N PHE A 237 -4.57 3.38 -0.66
CA PHE A 237 -3.60 4.34 -0.13
C PHE A 237 -3.73 5.63 -0.93
N VAL A 238 -3.78 6.76 -0.26
CA VAL A 238 -3.79 8.08 -0.90
C VAL A 238 -2.66 8.93 -0.29
N GLY A 239 -1.68 9.25 -1.11
CA GLY A 239 -0.56 10.08 -0.70
C GLY A 239 -0.77 11.54 -1.06
N SER A 240 -0.03 12.01 -2.06
CA SER A 240 -0.02 13.42 -2.49
C SER A 240 -1.39 13.96 -2.91
N GLY A 241 -2.30 13.10 -3.32
CA GLY A 241 -3.62 13.47 -3.84
C GLY A 241 -4.50 14.24 -2.85
N ILE A 242 -4.30 14.09 -1.54
CA ILE A 242 -5.05 14.82 -0.50
C ILE A 242 -4.37 16.14 -0.19
N PHE A 243 -3.17 16.11 0.38
CA PHE A 243 -2.53 17.30 0.95
C PHE A 243 -1.89 18.24 -0.08
N LYS A 244 -1.80 17.84 -1.35
CA LYS A 244 -1.46 18.73 -2.49
C LYS A 244 -2.69 19.28 -3.21
N SER A 245 -3.89 19.08 -2.68
CA SER A 245 -5.14 19.63 -3.24
C SER A 245 -5.53 20.95 -2.60
N GLY A 246 -6.46 21.66 -3.23
CA GLY A 246 -6.94 22.95 -2.74
C GLY A 246 -7.77 22.91 -1.46
N ASN A 247 -8.38 21.72 -1.12
CA ASN A 247 -9.15 21.53 0.11
C ASN A 247 -8.92 20.10 0.64
N PRO A 248 -7.82 19.85 1.37
CA PRO A 248 -7.45 18.53 1.85
C PRO A 248 -8.50 17.85 2.72
N ALA A 249 -9.10 18.56 3.68
CA ALA A 249 -10.09 17.98 4.60
C ALA A 249 -11.35 17.50 3.87
N LYS A 250 -11.93 18.33 3.00
CA LYS A 250 -13.11 17.96 2.21
C LYS A 250 -12.79 16.81 1.24
N ARG A 251 -11.62 16.83 0.61
CA ARG A 251 -11.16 15.78 -0.31
C ARG A 251 -10.94 14.46 0.40
N ALA A 252 -10.32 14.47 1.56
CA ALA A 252 -10.12 13.28 2.39
C ALA A 252 -11.46 12.62 2.75
N GLN A 253 -12.43 13.38 3.24
CA GLN A 253 -13.77 12.89 3.55
C GLN A 253 -14.49 12.32 2.33
N ALA A 254 -14.38 13.01 1.18
CA ALA A 254 -15.00 12.57 -0.07
C ALA A 254 -14.42 11.24 -0.55
N ILE A 255 -13.10 11.06 -0.47
CA ILE A 255 -12.42 9.82 -0.85
C ILE A 255 -12.82 8.67 0.08
N VAL A 256 -12.85 8.88 1.40
CA VAL A 256 -13.29 7.85 2.37
C VAL A 256 -14.72 7.40 2.06
N LYS A 257 -15.64 8.34 1.83
CA LYS A 257 -17.04 8.03 1.50
C LYS A 257 -17.17 7.32 0.15
N ALA A 258 -16.37 7.72 -0.84
CA ALA A 258 -16.36 7.07 -2.15
C ALA A 258 -15.85 5.63 -2.08
N VAL A 259 -14.84 5.35 -1.26
CA VAL A 259 -14.34 3.98 -1.03
C VAL A 259 -15.40 3.12 -0.36
N ALA A 260 -16.11 3.64 0.65
CA ALA A 260 -17.18 2.91 1.33
C ALA A 260 -18.40 2.65 0.44
N ASN A 261 -18.63 3.49 -0.58
CA ASN A 261 -19.81 3.47 -1.45
C ASN A 261 -19.43 3.42 -2.94
N TYR A 262 -18.38 2.72 -3.28
CA TYR A 262 -17.74 2.77 -4.60
C TYR A 262 -18.60 2.36 -5.79
N THR A 263 -19.76 1.75 -5.58
CA THR A 263 -20.74 1.39 -6.62
C THR A 263 -21.87 2.40 -6.77
N ASP A 264 -21.99 3.40 -5.88
CA ASP A 264 -23.00 4.44 -5.94
C ASP A 264 -22.53 5.63 -6.77
N ALA A 265 -22.79 5.59 -8.07
CA ALA A 265 -22.40 6.64 -9.01
C ALA A 265 -23.02 8.02 -8.68
N LYS A 266 -24.22 8.07 -8.10
CA LYS A 266 -24.86 9.32 -7.70
C LYS A 266 -24.11 9.96 -6.55
N LEU A 267 -23.84 9.19 -5.50
CA LEU A 267 -23.07 9.68 -4.35
C LEU A 267 -21.66 10.09 -4.77
N ILE A 268 -21.00 9.33 -5.65
CA ILE A 268 -19.66 9.70 -6.15
C ILE A 268 -19.69 11.02 -6.90
N ALA A 269 -20.75 11.30 -7.70
CA ALA A 269 -20.93 12.57 -8.37
C ALA A 269 -21.07 13.72 -7.35
N GLU A 270 -21.92 13.59 -6.34
CA GLU A 270 -22.08 14.55 -5.26
C GLU A 270 -20.77 14.79 -4.49
N LEU A 271 -20.06 13.71 -4.16
CA LEU A 271 -18.76 13.77 -3.47
C LEU A 271 -17.64 14.42 -4.30
N SER A 272 -17.82 14.52 -5.61
CA SER A 272 -16.85 15.13 -6.53
C SER A 272 -17.04 16.63 -6.71
N GLU A 273 -18.12 17.20 -6.17
CA GLU A 273 -18.45 18.61 -6.30
C GLU A 273 -17.64 19.49 -5.32
N ASP A 274 -17.21 20.65 -5.80
CA ASP A 274 -16.58 21.72 -4.99
C ASP A 274 -15.42 21.26 -4.10
N LEU A 275 -14.60 20.34 -4.58
CA LEU A 275 -13.43 19.83 -3.84
C LEU A 275 -12.20 20.75 -3.91
N GLY A 276 -12.31 21.88 -4.59
CA GLY A 276 -11.17 22.71 -4.96
C GLY A 276 -10.28 22.03 -6.01
N GLU A 277 -9.15 22.65 -6.32
CA GLU A 277 -8.23 22.09 -7.31
C GLU A 277 -7.67 20.74 -6.86
N ALA A 278 -7.68 19.77 -7.76
CA ALA A 278 -6.94 18.52 -7.56
C ALA A 278 -5.42 18.83 -7.60
N MET A 279 -4.60 17.93 -7.05
CA MET A 279 -3.16 18.04 -7.22
C MET A 279 -2.80 18.14 -8.71
N VAL A 280 -1.81 18.95 -9.04
CA VAL A 280 -1.25 18.99 -10.39
C VAL A 280 -0.56 17.64 -10.65
N GLY A 281 -1.08 16.89 -11.61
CA GLY A 281 -0.54 15.57 -11.96
C GLY A 281 0.70 15.66 -12.84
N ILE A 282 1.47 14.57 -12.88
CA ILE A 282 2.59 14.36 -13.79
C ILE A 282 2.23 13.16 -14.66
N ASN A 283 2.19 13.35 -15.98
CA ASN A 283 1.93 12.26 -16.90
C ASN A 283 3.04 11.22 -16.84
N GLU A 284 2.72 9.93 -16.92
CA GLU A 284 3.72 8.85 -16.85
C GLU A 284 4.85 8.97 -17.88
N ASN A 285 4.56 9.50 -19.06
CA ASN A 285 5.54 9.71 -20.12
C ASN A 285 6.56 10.82 -19.83
N GLU A 286 6.30 11.64 -18.80
CA GLU A 286 7.18 12.73 -18.34
C GLU A 286 8.04 12.32 -17.14
N ILE A 287 7.88 11.08 -16.65
CA ILE A 287 8.57 10.59 -15.46
C ILE A 287 9.93 10.03 -15.83
N ALA A 288 11.00 10.64 -15.31
CA ALA A 288 12.36 10.14 -15.47
C ALA A 288 12.67 8.94 -14.54
N LEU A 289 12.02 8.85 -13.38
CA LEU A 289 12.24 7.82 -12.36
C LEU A 289 10.97 7.01 -12.14
N LEU A 290 10.96 5.77 -12.59
CA LEU A 290 9.90 4.80 -12.31
C LEU A 290 10.15 4.11 -10.96
N MET A 291 9.42 4.51 -9.93
CA MET A 291 9.55 3.90 -8.60
C MET A 291 9.05 2.45 -8.59
N ALA A 292 8.04 2.12 -9.41
CA ALA A 292 7.51 0.77 -9.53
C ALA A 292 8.55 -0.27 -10.00
N GLU A 293 9.64 0.15 -10.64
CA GLU A 293 10.71 -0.73 -11.11
C GLU A 293 11.67 -1.15 -10.00
N ARG A 294 11.64 -0.51 -8.85
CA ARG A 294 12.48 -0.84 -7.70
C ARG A 294 12.02 -2.12 -7.00
N GLY A 295 12.97 -2.94 -6.54
CA GLY A 295 12.69 -4.15 -5.75
C GLY A 295 11.85 -5.18 -6.51
N LYS A 296 12.29 -5.55 -7.70
CA LYS A 296 11.64 -6.60 -8.53
C LYS A 296 11.76 -7.99 -7.92
#